data_003bae05d1e3f410aa8ec92261e615f8
#
_entry.id   003bae05d1e3f410aa8ec92261e615f8
#
_cell.length_a   1.000
_cell.length_b   1.000
_cell.length_c   1.000
_cell.angle_alpha   90.00
_cell.angle_beta   90.00
_cell.angle_gamma   90.00
#
_symmetry.space_group_name_H-M   'P 1'
#
loop_
_entity.id
_entity.type
_entity.pdbx_description
1 polymer ?
#
loop_
_entity_poly.entity_id
_entity_poly.type
_entity_poly.pdbx_seq_one_letter_code
_entity_poly.pdbx_strand_id
1 'polypeptide(L)'
;NAVSPPVATLLRIARALDVNIGHFFREEESKEKAVVVRKDERKKIFRRLPVRHGQSGYTYQALAYTRNAKHMEPFLIEFEPKTKGKLSFLTHRGEEFHFVFRGRLAFYYKDEEIILGPGDSLYFDASVPHTFRALGGRKAQAIAVIYSEE
;
A
#
# COMPACT_ATOMS: atom_id res chain seq x y z
N ASN A 1 -18.84 12.69 1.11
CA ASN A 1 -17.89 11.71 1.67
C ASN A 1 -17.19 11.03 0.51
N ALA A 2 -16.03 11.58 0.09
CA ALA A 2 -15.21 10.97 -0.94
C ALA A 2 -14.56 9.69 -0.40
N VAL A 3 -14.92 8.55 -0.96
CA VAL A 3 -14.23 7.28 -0.71
C VAL A 3 -12.98 7.28 -1.58
N SER A 4 -11.81 7.26 -0.97
CA SER A 4 -10.55 7.13 -1.71
C SER A 4 -10.46 5.70 -2.27
N PRO A 5 -10.18 5.54 -3.58
CA PRO A 5 -10.01 4.22 -4.17
C PRO A 5 -8.77 3.51 -3.59
N PRO A 6 -8.71 2.18 -3.65
CA PRO A 6 -7.51 1.42 -3.29
C PRO A 6 -6.29 1.89 -4.08
N VAL A 7 -5.09 1.85 -3.48
CA VAL A 7 -3.85 2.22 -4.17
C VAL A 7 -3.66 1.42 -5.45
N ALA A 8 -3.94 0.11 -5.43
CA ALA A 8 -3.90 -0.71 -6.64
C ALA A 8 -4.84 -0.20 -7.74
N THR A 9 -6.02 0.32 -7.38
CA THR A 9 -6.95 0.94 -8.32
C THR A 9 -6.39 2.26 -8.86
N LEU A 10 -5.79 3.10 -8.02
CA LEU A 10 -5.12 4.33 -8.45
C LEU A 10 -3.97 4.05 -9.40
N LEU A 11 -3.17 3.02 -9.14
CA LEU A 11 -2.09 2.58 -10.02
C LEU A 11 -2.62 2.11 -11.37
N ARG A 12 -3.71 1.34 -11.39
CA ARG A 12 -4.35 0.90 -12.64
C ARG A 12 -4.90 2.08 -13.45
N ILE A 13 -5.54 3.04 -12.79
CA ILE A 13 -6.04 4.26 -13.45
C ILE A 13 -4.87 5.07 -14.01
N ALA A 14 -3.81 5.28 -13.23
CA ALA A 14 -2.62 6.00 -13.65
C ALA A 14 -2.02 5.38 -14.92
N ARG A 15 -1.92 4.06 -14.96
CA ARG A 15 -1.42 3.33 -16.12
C ARG A 15 -2.34 3.43 -17.34
N ALA A 16 -3.64 3.24 -17.15
CA ALA A 16 -4.61 3.36 -18.23
C ALA A 16 -4.60 4.75 -18.88
N LEU A 17 -4.22 5.77 -18.13
CA LEU A 17 -4.08 7.15 -18.59
C LEU A 17 -2.65 7.49 -19.04
N ASP A 18 -1.72 6.54 -18.97
CA ASP A 18 -0.28 6.74 -19.24
C ASP A 18 0.32 7.89 -18.43
N VAL A 19 -0.09 7.99 -17.17
CA VAL A 19 0.42 8.97 -16.21
C VAL A 19 0.99 8.30 -14.98
N ASN A 20 1.90 9.00 -14.29
CA ASN A 20 2.41 8.58 -13.00
C ASN A 20 1.33 8.74 -11.93
N ILE A 21 1.34 7.90 -10.89
CA ILE A 21 0.50 8.07 -9.70
C ILE A 21 0.69 9.47 -9.07
N GLY A 22 1.87 10.08 -9.19
CA GLY A 22 2.17 11.45 -8.78
C GLY A 22 1.29 12.49 -9.48
N HIS A 23 0.80 12.22 -10.68
CA HIS A 23 -0.12 13.09 -11.40
C HIS A 23 -1.39 13.42 -10.59
N PHE A 24 -1.87 12.48 -9.80
CA PHE A 24 -3.01 12.70 -8.91
C PHE A 24 -2.72 13.66 -7.75
N PHE A 25 -1.46 13.98 -7.52
CA PHE A 25 -1.02 14.90 -6.48
C PHE A 25 -0.64 16.29 -7.01
N ARG A 26 -0.77 16.52 -8.33
CA ARG A 26 -0.53 17.80 -9.01
C ARG A 26 0.86 18.40 -8.76
N GLU A 27 1.90 17.62 -8.83
CA GLU A 27 3.27 18.11 -8.75
C GLU A 27 4.00 17.91 -10.09
N GLU A 28 5.01 18.77 -10.33
CA GLU A 28 5.85 18.65 -11.52
C GLU A 28 6.55 17.28 -11.53
N GLU A 29 6.37 16.56 -12.61
CA GLU A 29 6.97 15.26 -12.80
C GLU A 29 8.46 15.42 -13.15
N SER A 30 9.34 14.81 -12.37
CA SER A 30 10.77 14.82 -12.66
C SER A 30 11.11 13.88 -13.81
N LYS A 31 11.86 14.40 -14.80
CA LYS A 31 12.49 13.61 -15.86
C LYS A 31 13.81 12.98 -15.42
N GLU A 32 14.27 13.28 -14.22
CA GLU A 32 15.51 12.75 -13.67
C GLU A 32 15.45 11.25 -13.48
N LYS A 33 16.60 10.58 -13.69
CA LYS A 33 16.74 9.13 -13.50
C LYS A 33 16.80 8.72 -12.03
N ALA A 34 17.12 9.65 -11.13
CA ALA A 34 17.13 9.46 -9.69
C ALA A 34 16.30 10.53 -9.02
N VAL A 35 15.48 10.15 -8.06
CA VAL A 35 14.66 11.10 -7.28
C VAL A 35 14.82 10.83 -5.79
N VAL A 36 14.72 11.89 -4.99
CA VAL A 36 14.71 11.83 -3.53
C VAL A 36 13.40 12.39 -3.04
N VAL A 37 12.71 11.66 -2.18
CA VAL A 37 11.55 12.13 -1.45
C VAL A 37 11.93 12.21 0.03
N ARG A 38 12.02 13.43 0.56
CA ARG A 38 12.35 13.66 1.96
C ARG A 38 11.17 13.27 2.86
N LYS A 39 11.45 12.99 4.13
CA LYS A 39 10.45 12.51 5.09
C LYS A 39 9.24 13.44 5.20
N ASP A 40 9.46 14.74 5.21
CA ASP A 40 8.46 15.81 5.33
C ASP A 40 7.75 16.12 4.00
N GLU A 41 8.29 15.65 2.88
CA GLU A 41 7.72 15.82 1.54
C GLU A 41 6.81 14.65 1.11
N ARG A 42 6.73 13.59 1.91
CA ARG A 42 5.95 12.40 1.57
C ARG A 42 4.47 12.71 1.38
N LYS A 43 3.90 12.23 0.29
CA LYS A 43 2.46 12.33 0.03
C LYS A 43 1.71 11.19 0.70
N LYS A 44 0.75 11.54 1.53
CA LYS A 44 -0.09 10.59 2.25
C LYS A 44 -1.37 10.30 1.49
N ILE A 45 -1.64 9.03 1.24
CA ILE A 45 -2.88 8.53 0.67
C ILE A 45 -3.62 7.83 1.79
N PHE A 46 -4.72 8.43 2.25
CA PHE A 46 -5.56 7.81 3.26
C PHE A 46 -6.56 6.89 2.58
N ARG A 47 -6.47 5.62 2.85
CA ARG A 47 -7.54 4.69 2.55
C ARG A 47 -8.46 4.58 3.76
N ARG A 48 -9.49 5.38 3.80
CA ARG A 48 -10.64 5.11 4.67
C ARG A 48 -11.55 4.15 3.92
N LEU A 49 -11.52 2.90 4.31
CA LEU A 49 -12.61 1.98 3.95
C LEU A 49 -13.88 2.50 4.62
N PRO A 50 -15.04 2.44 3.93
CA PRO A 50 -16.30 2.84 4.55
C PRO A 50 -16.47 2.11 5.88
N VAL A 51 -16.67 2.86 6.97
CA VAL A 51 -16.78 2.35 8.35
C VAL A 51 -18.12 1.64 8.57
N ARG A 52 -18.62 0.92 7.60
CA ARG A 52 -19.81 0.10 7.75
C ARG A 52 -19.49 -1.28 8.28
N HIS A 53 -18.57 -1.51 9.15
CA HIS A 53 -18.33 -2.79 9.86
C HIS A 53 -16.88 -2.93 10.36
N GLY A 54 -16.29 -1.87 10.92
CA GLY A 54 -15.04 -1.98 11.66
C GLY A 54 -13.81 -2.40 10.82
N GLN A 55 -13.72 -1.90 9.60
CA GLN A 55 -12.59 -2.19 8.74
C GLN A 55 -11.36 -1.36 9.14
N SER A 56 -10.19 -2.01 9.19
CA SER A 56 -8.92 -1.33 9.45
C SER A 56 -8.57 -0.39 8.30
N GLY A 57 -8.13 0.83 8.64
CA GLY A 57 -7.57 1.76 7.69
C GLY A 57 -6.11 1.45 7.41
N TYR A 58 -5.66 1.72 6.18
CA TYR A 58 -4.25 1.79 5.83
C TYR A 58 -3.93 3.22 5.42
N THR A 59 -2.78 3.72 5.88
CA THR A 59 -2.21 4.95 5.36
C THR A 59 -1.02 4.60 4.50
N TYR A 60 -1.05 5.02 3.24
CA TYR A 60 0.07 4.88 2.33
C TYR A 60 0.80 6.21 2.20
N GLN A 61 2.12 6.19 2.26
CA GLN A 61 2.97 7.32 1.94
C GLN A 61 3.82 6.95 0.73
N ALA A 62 3.62 7.65 -0.39
CA ALA A 62 4.38 7.39 -1.60
C ALA A 62 5.84 7.85 -1.43
N LEU A 63 6.79 6.98 -1.73
CA LEU A 63 8.22 7.21 -1.53
C LEU A 63 8.97 7.60 -2.81
N ALA A 64 8.32 7.49 -3.98
CA ALA A 64 8.91 7.83 -5.27
C ALA A 64 7.90 8.46 -6.23
N TYR A 65 6.95 9.25 -5.71
CA TYR A 65 5.86 9.80 -6.52
C TYR A 65 6.32 10.78 -7.60
N THR A 66 7.46 11.42 -7.44
CA THR A 66 8.03 12.36 -8.41
C THR A 66 8.73 11.69 -9.60
N ARG A 67 8.99 10.37 -9.53
CA ARG A 67 9.63 9.62 -10.60
C ARG A 67 8.62 9.13 -11.61
N ASN A 68 8.82 9.50 -12.89
CA ASN A 68 8.05 8.99 -14.03
C ASN A 68 8.55 7.64 -14.52
N ALA A 69 7.72 6.95 -15.27
CA ALA A 69 8.06 5.70 -15.97
C ALA A 69 8.80 4.69 -15.06
N LYS A 70 8.29 4.49 -13.84
CA LYS A 70 8.81 3.48 -12.93
C LYS A 70 7.97 2.22 -12.98
N HIS A 71 8.61 1.08 -12.77
CA HIS A 71 7.95 -0.23 -12.70
C HIS A 71 7.56 -0.61 -11.26
N MET A 72 8.28 -0.08 -10.30
CA MET A 72 8.06 -0.36 -8.88
C MET A 72 7.45 0.86 -8.19
N GLU A 73 6.43 0.64 -7.37
CA GLU A 73 5.84 1.68 -6.52
C GLU A 73 6.16 1.41 -5.05
N PRO A 74 7.17 2.10 -4.50
CA PRO A 74 7.50 1.97 -3.09
C PRO A 74 6.61 2.85 -2.22
N PHE A 75 6.10 2.26 -1.12
CA PHE A 75 5.29 2.90 -0.11
C PHE A 75 5.80 2.63 1.30
N LEU A 76 5.62 3.60 2.17
CA LEU A 76 5.53 3.33 3.60
C LEU A 76 4.04 3.12 3.93
N ILE A 77 3.71 1.98 4.51
CA ILE A 77 2.35 1.65 4.91
C ILE A 77 2.25 1.67 6.43
N GLU A 78 1.25 2.36 6.94
CA GLU A 78 0.84 2.27 8.33
C GLU A 78 -0.50 1.57 8.41
N PHE A 79 -0.55 0.50 9.18
CA PHE A 79 -1.73 -0.31 9.42
C PHE A 79 -2.33 0.08 10.76
N GLU A 80 -3.56 0.58 10.74
CA GLU A 80 -4.29 0.88 11.96
C GLU A 80 -4.76 -0.40 12.65
N PRO A 81 -4.75 -0.44 13.99
CA PRO A 81 -5.27 -1.59 14.70
C PRO A 81 -6.78 -1.74 14.42
N LYS A 82 -7.17 -2.93 14.05
CA LYS A 82 -8.57 -3.26 13.83
C LYS A 82 -9.18 -3.77 15.11
N THR A 83 -10.26 -3.14 15.55
CA THR A 83 -10.95 -3.53 16.76
C THR A 83 -11.96 -4.65 16.56
N LYS A 84 -12.72 -4.65 15.47
CA LYS A 84 -13.69 -5.71 15.11
C LYS A 84 -14.09 -5.58 13.63
N GLY A 85 -14.61 -6.66 13.05
CA GLY A 85 -15.27 -6.66 11.75
C GLY A 85 -14.64 -7.59 10.71
N LYS A 86 -15.29 -7.68 9.55
CA LYS A 86 -14.94 -8.57 8.46
C LYS A 86 -13.66 -8.12 7.74
N LEU A 87 -12.79 -9.07 7.36
CA LEU A 87 -11.63 -8.79 6.53
C LEU A 87 -12.08 -8.45 5.10
N SER A 88 -11.43 -7.46 4.51
CA SER A 88 -11.64 -7.09 3.11
C SER A 88 -10.41 -7.49 2.32
N PHE A 89 -10.58 -8.44 1.41
CA PHE A 89 -9.51 -8.94 0.58
C PHE A 89 -9.36 -8.11 -0.70
N LEU A 90 -8.14 -8.01 -1.17
CA LEU A 90 -7.75 -7.32 -2.39
C LEU A 90 -7.10 -8.30 -3.36
N THR A 91 -7.22 -8.02 -4.64
CA THR A 91 -6.48 -8.69 -5.71
C THR A 91 -6.08 -7.67 -6.76
N HIS A 92 -4.91 -7.85 -7.34
CA HIS A 92 -4.48 -7.16 -8.56
C HIS A 92 -3.40 -7.98 -9.27
N ARG A 93 -3.20 -7.72 -10.56
CA ARG A 93 -2.11 -8.38 -11.30
C ARG A 93 -0.76 -7.81 -10.84
N GLY A 94 0.22 -8.69 -10.70
CA GLY A 94 1.57 -8.33 -10.30
C GLY A 94 1.97 -8.89 -8.93
N GLU A 95 2.98 -8.31 -8.36
CA GLU A 95 3.66 -8.84 -7.18
C GLU A 95 3.87 -7.74 -6.15
N GLU A 96 3.95 -8.14 -4.89
CA GLU A 96 4.26 -7.24 -3.79
C GLU A 96 5.39 -7.79 -2.93
N PHE A 97 6.27 -6.88 -2.49
CA PHE A 97 7.25 -7.12 -1.43
C PHE A 97 6.94 -6.23 -0.24
N HIS A 98 6.97 -6.78 0.97
CA HIS A 98 6.79 -6.06 2.22
C HIS A 98 7.94 -6.36 3.18
N PHE A 99 8.42 -5.34 3.87
CA PHE A 99 9.36 -5.46 4.98
C PHE A 99 8.77 -4.77 6.22
N VAL A 100 8.45 -5.55 7.24
CA VAL A 100 7.89 -5.05 8.50
C VAL A 100 9.01 -4.49 9.36
N PHE A 101 8.89 -3.24 9.81
CA PHE A 101 9.88 -2.64 10.70
C PHE A 101 9.30 -2.20 12.05
N ARG A 102 7.97 -2.17 12.19
CA ARG A 102 7.31 -1.83 13.45
C ARG A 102 5.98 -2.55 13.61
N GLY A 103 5.72 -3.01 14.84
CA GLY A 103 4.47 -3.69 15.17
C GLY A 103 4.43 -5.12 14.66
N ARG A 104 3.25 -5.72 14.70
CA ARG A 104 2.99 -7.08 14.23
C ARG A 104 1.82 -7.08 13.25
N LEU A 105 1.95 -7.86 12.19
CA LEU A 105 0.93 -8.03 11.15
C LEU A 105 0.50 -9.49 11.06
N ALA A 106 -0.79 -9.71 10.90
CA ALA A 106 -1.30 -10.94 10.32
C ALA A 106 -1.49 -10.71 8.82
N PHE A 107 -0.91 -11.55 7.99
CA PHE A 107 -1.11 -11.62 6.56
C PHE A 107 -2.01 -12.80 6.22
N TYR A 108 -3.10 -12.54 5.55
CA TYR A 108 -4.06 -13.56 5.11
C TYR A 108 -3.90 -13.76 3.60
N TYR A 109 -3.56 -14.98 3.21
CA TYR A 109 -3.26 -15.35 1.85
C TYR A 109 -3.77 -16.76 1.57
N LYS A 110 -4.64 -16.93 0.58
CA LYS A 110 -5.41 -18.18 0.44
C LYS A 110 -6.16 -18.47 1.74
N ASP A 111 -5.97 -19.65 2.28
CA ASP A 111 -6.59 -20.12 3.54
C ASP A 111 -5.61 -20.06 4.72
N GLU A 112 -4.49 -19.36 4.56
CA GLU A 112 -3.43 -19.27 5.57
C GLU A 112 -3.41 -17.90 6.27
N GLU A 113 -3.06 -17.93 7.54
CA GLU A 113 -2.70 -16.74 8.32
C GLU A 113 -1.22 -16.81 8.69
N ILE A 114 -0.46 -15.83 8.24
CA ILE A 114 0.98 -15.73 8.50
C ILE A 114 1.23 -14.51 9.39
N ILE A 115 1.90 -14.72 10.52
CA ILE A 115 2.24 -13.65 11.46
C ILE A 115 3.63 -13.12 11.15
N LEU A 116 3.72 -11.80 10.97
CA LEU A 116 4.95 -11.08 10.66
C LEU A 116 5.26 -10.10 11.78
N GLY A 117 6.52 -10.05 12.17
CA GLY A 117 7.07 -9.11 13.14
C GLY A 117 8.17 -8.23 12.54
N PRO A 118 8.72 -7.28 13.33
CA PRO A 118 9.81 -6.42 12.87
C PRO A 118 11.03 -7.23 12.39
N GLY A 119 11.51 -6.91 11.18
CA GLY A 119 12.60 -7.61 10.52
C GLY A 119 12.15 -8.71 9.56
N ASP A 120 10.89 -9.11 9.60
CA ASP A 120 10.35 -10.10 8.66
C ASP A 120 10.06 -9.46 7.31
N SER A 121 10.27 -10.22 6.26
CA SER A 121 9.93 -9.86 4.89
C SER A 121 8.95 -10.86 4.27
N LEU A 122 8.15 -10.35 3.35
CA LEU A 122 7.13 -11.09 2.63
C LEU A 122 7.18 -10.73 1.16
N TYR A 123 7.13 -11.74 0.30
CA TYR A 123 6.97 -11.57 -1.14
C TYR A 123 5.84 -12.47 -1.63
N PHE A 124 4.92 -11.95 -2.44
CA PHE A 124 3.79 -12.74 -2.91
C PHE A 124 3.23 -12.26 -4.24
N ASP A 125 2.55 -13.17 -4.94
CA ASP A 125 1.74 -12.90 -6.11
C ASP A 125 0.42 -12.24 -5.69
N ALA A 126 0.20 -11.00 -6.09
CA ALA A 126 -0.95 -10.20 -5.70
C ALA A 126 -2.24 -10.54 -6.46
N SER A 127 -2.20 -11.46 -7.41
CA SER A 127 -3.39 -11.97 -8.10
C SER A 127 -4.24 -12.88 -7.21
N VAL A 128 -3.67 -13.37 -6.12
CA VAL A 128 -4.37 -14.16 -5.10
C VAL A 128 -5.00 -13.22 -4.06
N PRO A 129 -6.25 -13.48 -3.62
CA PRO A 129 -6.88 -12.68 -2.58
C PRO A 129 -6.03 -12.60 -1.32
N HIS A 130 -5.73 -11.38 -0.89
CA HIS A 130 -4.88 -11.12 0.26
C HIS A 130 -5.34 -9.92 1.07
N THR A 131 -4.97 -9.90 2.35
CA THR A 131 -5.19 -8.75 3.23
C THR A 131 -4.26 -8.80 4.43
N PHE A 132 -4.15 -7.66 5.11
CA PHE A 132 -3.33 -7.51 6.31
C PHE A 132 -4.17 -7.00 7.48
N ARG A 133 -3.75 -7.34 8.69
CA ARG A 133 -4.31 -6.81 9.93
C ARG A 133 -3.20 -6.56 10.95
N ALA A 134 -3.16 -5.35 11.53
CA ALA A 134 -2.30 -5.06 12.65
C ALA A 134 -2.80 -5.80 13.91
N LEU A 135 -1.88 -6.37 14.67
CA LEU A 135 -2.15 -7.18 15.85
C LEU A 135 -1.81 -6.44 17.14
N GLY A 136 -2.35 -6.94 18.26
CA GLY A 136 -2.05 -6.43 19.59
C GLY A 136 -2.57 -5.04 19.90
N GLY A 137 -3.59 -4.57 19.18
CA GLY A 137 -4.21 -3.26 19.41
C GLY A 137 -3.28 -2.07 19.13
N ARG A 138 -2.18 -2.29 18.41
CA ARG A 138 -1.18 -1.28 18.06
C ARG A 138 -1.02 -1.16 16.57
N LYS A 139 -0.61 0.02 16.11
CA LYS A 139 -0.22 0.23 14.70
C LYS A 139 0.98 -0.62 14.32
N ALA A 140 0.99 -1.08 13.08
CA ALA A 140 2.15 -1.70 12.46
C ALA A 140 2.60 -0.88 11.26
N GLN A 141 3.87 -0.96 10.89
CA GLN A 141 4.44 -0.25 9.75
C GLN A 141 5.33 -1.17 8.93
N ALA A 142 5.21 -1.05 7.63
CA ALA A 142 6.03 -1.77 6.66
C ALA A 142 6.44 -0.87 5.49
N ILE A 143 7.59 -1.15 4.90
CA ILE A 143 7.90 -0.71 3.55
C ILE A 143 7.29 -1.73 2.60
N ALA A 144 6.54 -1.27 1.63
CA ALA A 144 5.99 -2.11 0.58
C ALA A 144 6.48 -1.63 -0.79
N VAL A 145 6.79 -2.57 -1.66
CA VAL A 145 7.06 -2.31 -3.07
C VAL A 145 6.03 -3.07 -3.88
N ILE A 146 5.25 -2.35 -4.66
CA ILE A 146 4.19 -2.90 -5.49
C ILE A 146 4.63 -2.83 -6.93
N TYR A 147 4.68 -3.99 -7.59
CA TYR A 147 4.79 -4.12 -9.03
C TYR A 147 3.43 -4.59 -9.56
N SER A 148 2.83 -3.83 -10.44
CA SER A 148 1.61 -4.27 -11.11
C SER A 148 1.91 -4.56 -12.58
N GLU A 149 1.53 -5.71 -13.07
CA GLU A 149 1.54 -6.01 -14.50
C GLU A 149 0.39 -5.27 -15.21
N GLU A 150 0.61 -4.90 -16.45
CA GLU A 150 -0.41 -4.30 -17.32
C GLU A 150 -1.56 -5.27 -17.64
#